data_b29b722417253efaf56146e1bc6fd7f2
#
_entry.id   b29b722417253efaf56146e1bc6fd7f2
#
_cell.length_a   1.000
_cell.length_b   1.000
_cell.length_c   1.000
_cell.angle_alpha   90.00
_cell.angle_beta   90.00
_cell.angle_gamma   90.00
#
_symmetry.space_group_name_H-M   'P 1'
#
loop_
_entity.id
_entity.type
_entity.pdbx_description
1 polymer ?
#
loop_
_entity_poly.entity_id
_entity_poly.type
_entity_poly.pdbx_seq_one_letter_code
_entity_poly.pdbx_strand_id
1 'polypeptide(L)'
;MVGSAIVRELTKQGYTNIITRTHAELDLCRQEAVEQFFATEKPDYVFLAAAKVGGIVANQSALADFMYDNMILEMNVIHSAWQNGCKKLLFLGSSCIYPRLAPQPMPESCLLTGELEK
;
A
#
# COMPACT_ATOMS: atom_id res chain seq x y z
N MET A 1 9.56 -6.84 2.31
CA MET A 1 10.75 -6.10 2.81
C MET A 1 10.38 -4.80 3.51
N VAL A 2 9.67 -3.86 2.89
CA VAL A 2 9.37 -2.54 3.48
C VAL A 2 8.53 -2.66 4.75
N GLY A 3 7.42 -3.40 4.73
CA GLY A 3 6.57 -3.59 5.92
C GLY A 3 7.35 -4.15 7.12
N SER A 4 8.20 -5.15 6.90
CA SER A 4 9.03 -5.70 7.97
C SER A 4 10.06 -4.70 8.52
N ALA A 5 10.55 -3.78 7.70
CA ALA A 5 11.44 -2.71 8.14
C ALA A 5 10.70 -1.69 9.02
N ILE A 6 9.48 -1.33 8.64
CA ILE A 6 8.61 -0.45 9.43
C ILE A 6 8.32 -1.09 10.79
N VAL A 7 7.93 -2.35 10.83
CA VAL A 7 7.67 -3.08 12.09
C VAL A 7 8.89 -3.07 13.01
N ARG A 8 10.08 -3.40 12.47
CA ARG A 8 11.32 -3.38 13.26
C ARG A 8 11.61 -1.99 13.84
N GLU A 9 11.44 -0.95 13.05
CA GLU A 9 11.71 0.42 13.51
C GLU A 9 10.69 0.85 14.58
N LEU A 10 9.41 0.58 14.39
CA LEU A 10 8.38 0.87 15.39
C LEU A 10 8.65 0.12 16.71
N THR A 11 9.02 -1.17 16.64
CA THR A 11 9.37 -1.96 17.82
C THR A 11 10.58 -1.36 18.53
N LYS A 12 11.62 -0.96 17.80
CA LYS A 12 12.80 -0.30 18.36
C LYS A 12 12.47 1.03 19.05
N GLN A 13 11.48 1.75 18.55
CA GLN A 13 10.97 2.99 19.14
C GLN A 13 10.03 2.75 20.33
N GLY A 14 9.79 1.50 20.72
CA GLY A 14 9.01 1.15 21.91
C GLY A 14 7.51 0.97 21.67
N TYR A 15 7.03 0.96 20.44
CA TYR A 15 5.65 0.63 20.15
C TYR A 15 5.41 -0.87 20.35
N THR A 16 4.41 -1.25 21.15
CA THR A 16 4.10 -2.65 21.50
C THR A 16 2.76 -3.14 20.95
N ASN A 17 1.89 -2.25 20.52
CA ASN A 17 0.55 -2.55 20.00
C ASN A 17 0.54 -2.61 18.45
N ILE A 18 1.52 -3.27 17.86
CA ILE A 18 1.66 -3.41 16.41
C ILE A 18 0.88 -4.64 15.95
N ILE A 19 -0.09 -4.42 15.05
CA ILE A 19 -0.90 -5.49 14.46
C ILE A 19 -0.36 -5.77 13.06
N THR A 20 -0.05 -7.02 12.78
CA THR A 20 0.33 -7.49 11.45
C THR A 20 -0.48 -8.74 11.08
N ARG A 21 -0.72 -8.93 9.78
CA ARG A 21 -1.34 -10.16 9.24
C ARG A 21 -0.57 -10.60 8.01
N THR A 22 -0.44 -11.88 7.85
CA THR A 22 0.04 -12.47 6.59
C THR A 22 -1.10 -12.49 5.57
N HIS A 23 -0.76 -12.65 4.29
CA HIS A 23 -1.78 -12.80 3.24
C HIS A 23 -2.72 -14.00 3.48
N ALA A 24 -2.22 -15.07 4.09
CA ALA A 24 -3.05 -16.24 4.43
C ALA A 24 -4.06 -15.95 5.56
N GLU A 25 -3.74 -15.02 6.46
CA GLU A 25 -4.61 -14.62 7.58
C GLU A 25 -5.60 -13.52 7.17
N LEU A 26 -5.20 -12.65 6.25
CA LEU A 26 -6.02 -11.54 5.75
C LEU A 26 -5.68 -11.24 4.29
N ASP A 27 -6.51 -11.73 3.37
CA ASP A 27 -6.46 -11.36 1.96
C ASP A 27 -7.12 -9.99 1.77
N LEU A 28 -6.32 -8.98 1.49
CA LEU A 28 -6.79 -7.59 1.32
C LEU A 28 -7.68 -7.39 0.09
N CYS A 29 -7.71 -8.33 -0.84
CA CYS A 29 -8.64 -8.31 -1.97
C CYS A 29 -10.05 -8.77 -1.57
N ARG A 30 -10.24 -9.29 -0.38
CA ARG A 30 -11.55 -9.72 0.16
C ARG A 30 -12.16 -8.62 1.01
N GLN A 31 -13.06 -7.84 0.42
CA GLN A 31 -13.68 -6.67 1.05
C GLN A 31 -14.25 -6.99 2.44
N GLU A 32 -15.08 -8.01 2.56
CA GLU A 32 -15.72 -8.38 3.82
C GLU A 32 -14.70 -8.71 4.93
N ALA A 33 -13.62 -9.42 4.58
CA ALA A 33 -12.57 -9.76 5.54
C ALA A 33 -11.82 -8.51 6.02
N VAL A 34 -11.57 -7.54 5.13
CA VAL A 34 -10.94 -6.26 5.48
C VAL A 34 -11.86 -5.42 6.36
N GLU A 35 -13.12 -5.29 5.99
CA GLU A 35 -14.12 -4.56 6.79
C GLU A 35 -14.24 -5.14 8.20
N GLN A 36 -14.33 -6.48 8.32
CA GLN A 36 -14.40 -7.16 9.62
C GLN A 36 -13.12 -6.94 10.45
N PHE A 37 -11.95 -7.00 9.82
CA PHE A 37 -10.67 -6.72 10.47
C PHE A 37 -10.64 -5.30 11.05
N PHE A 38 -10.97 -4.29 10.26
CA PHE A 38 -10.97 -2.90 10.72
C PHE A 38 -12.04 -2.63 11.79
N ALA A 39 -13.21 -3.23 11.69
CA ALA A 39 -14.27 -3.11 12.68
C ALA A 39 -13.87 -3.72 14.04
N THR A 40 -13.08 -4.80 14.02
CA THR A 40 -12.62 -5.51 15.22
C THR A 40 -11.39 -4.85 15.84
N GLU A 41 -10.36 -4.62 15.06
CA GLU A 41 -9.04 -4.14 15.56
C GLU A 41 -8.99 -2.62 15.74
N LYS A 42 -9.77 -1.86 14.99
CA LYS A 42 -9.88 -0.39 15.03
C LYS A 42 -8.51 0.32 15.12
N PRO A 43 -7.61 0.11 14.18
CA PRO A 43 -6.27 0.68 14.25
C PRO A 43 -6.31 2.21 14.16
N ASP A 44 -5.60 2.90 15.05
CA ASP A 44 -5.43 4.36 14.99
C ASP A 44 -4.57 4.82 13.81
N TYR A 45 -3.57 4.01 13.45
CA TYR A 45 -2.59 4.29 12.40
C TYR A 45 -2.42 3.09 11.50
N VAL A 46 -2.38 3.32 10.20
CA VAL A 46 -2.21 2.27 9.18
C VAL A 46 -1.01 2.58 8.30
N PHE A 47 -0.15 1.59 8.10
CA PHE A 47 0.93 1.60 7.11
C PHE A 47 0.58 0.57 6.03
N LEU A 48 0.07 1.02 4.91
CA LEU A 48 -0.25 0.13 3.79
C LEU A 48 1.02 -0.13 2.97
N ALA A 49 1.73 -1.20 3.32
CA ALA A 49 2.94 -1.65 2.67
C ALA A 49 2.73 -2.98 1.92
N ALA A 50 1.51 -3.22 1.48
CA ALA A 50 1.10 -4.38 0.71
C ALA A 50 0.75 -3.97 -0.72
N ALA A 51 1.24 -4.71 -1.68
CA ALA A 51 0.88 -4.59 -3.08
C ALA A 51 1.24 -5.89 -3.82
N LYS A 52 0.52 -6.18 -4.91
CA LYS A 52 0.97 -7.16 -5.88
C LYS A 52 2.05 -6.51 -6.73
N VAL A 53 3.27 -7.00 -6.60
CA VAL A 53 4.44 -6.46 -7.30
C VAL A 53 5.12 -7.55 -8.12
N GLY A 54 5.76 -7.16 -9.22
CA GLY A 54 6.50 -8.08 -10.08
C GLY A 54 7.60 -7.37 -10.84
N GLY A 55 8.46 -8.13 -11.52
CA GLY A 55 9.42 -7.57 -12.45
C GLY A 55 8.74 -7.07 -13.74
N ILE A 56 9.50 -6.39 -14.59
CA ILE A 56 9.02 -5.78 -15.84
C ILE A 56 8.22 -6.77 -16.70
N VAL A 57 8.75 -7.99 -16.87
CA VAL A 57 8.08 -9.03 -17.68
C VAL A 57 6.73 -9.45 -17.09
N ALA A 58 6.66 -9.66 -15.78
CA ALA A 58 5.42 -10.03 -15.11
C ALA A 58 4.37 -8.90 -15.24
N ASN A 59 4.77 -7.65 -15.01
CA ASN A 59 3.88 -6.51 -15.18
C ASN A 59 3.34 -6.40 -16.62
N GLN A 60 4.18 -6.59 -17.63
CA GLN A 60 3.77 -6.53 -19.04
C GLN A 60 2.86 -7.70 -19.47
N SER A 61 3.01 -8.88 -18.86
CA SER A 61 2.24 -10.08 -19.24
C SER A 61 0.88 -10.20 -18.56
N ALA A 62 0.64 -9.47 -17.45
CA ALA A 62 -0.57 -9.58 -16.64
C ALA A 62 -1.10 -8.20 -16.17
N LEU A 63 -1.13 -7.21 -17.06
CA LEU A 63 -1.50 -5.83 -16.76
C LEU A 63 -2.84 -5.71 -16.02
N ALA A 64 -3.87 -6.43 -16.51
CA ALA A 64 -5.19 -6.38 -15.91
C ALA A 64 -5.22 -6.94 -14.48
N ASP A 65 -4.49 -8.05 -14.24
CA ASP A 65 -4.44 -8.68 -12.92
C ASP A 65 -3.69 -7.82 -11.91
N PHE A 66 -2.58 -7.20 -12.33
CA PHE A 66 -1.83 -6.27 -11.46
C PHE A 66 -2.66 -5.03 -11.12
N MET A 67 -3.36 -4.47 -12.12
CA MET A 67 -4.25 -3.34 -11.90
C MET A 67 -5.39 -3.70 -10.97
N TYR A 68 -6.10 -4.80 -11.25
CA TYR A 68 -7.26 -5.24 -10.47
C TYR A 68 -6.89 -5.51 -9.00
N ASP A 69 -5.88 -6.35 -8.77
CA ASP A 69 -5.52 -6.75 -7.41
C ASP A 69 -5.02 -5.56 -6.57
N ASN A 70 -4.22 -4.67 -7.16
CA ASN A 70 -3.75 -3.48 -6.44
C ASN A 70 -4.88 -2.49 -6.16
N MET A 71 -5.73 -2.19 -7.14
CA MET A 71 -6.84 -1.27 -6.92
C MET A 71 -7.82 -1.79 -5.87
N ILE A 72 -8.18 -3.08 -5.91
CA ILE A 72 -9.15 -3.62 -4.96
C ILE A 72 -8.61 -3.64 -3.53
N LEU A 73 -7.35 -4.04 -3.32
CA LEU A 73 -6.75 -4.03 -1.99
C LEU A 73 -6.61 -2.61 -1.42
N GLU A 74 -6.22 -1.64 -2.24
CA GLU A 74 -6.09 -0.25 -1.84
C GLU A 74 -7.45 0.35 -1.46
N MET A 75 -8.46 0.16 -2.30
CA MET A 75 -9.83 0.64 -2.02
C MET A 75 -10.39 0.04 -0.73
N ASN A 76 -10.23 -1.27 -0.54
CA ASN A 76 -10.72 -1.95 0.66
C ASN A 76 -10.08 -1.39 1.93
N VAL A 77 -8.74 -1.24 1.93
CA VAL A 77 -8.01 -0.77 3.11
C VAL A 77 -8.27 0.70 3.39
N ILE A 78 -8.20 1.57 2.38
CA ILE A 78 -8.39 3.01 2.55
C ILE A 78 -9.81 3.32 3.02
N HIS A 79 -10.82 2.70 2.38
CA HIS A 79 -12.21 2.90 2.74
C HIS A 79 -12.52 2.38 4.16
N SER A 80 -12.07 1.17 4.49
CA SER A 80 -12.30 0.60 5.82
C SER A 80 -11.59 1.37 6.93
N ALA A 81 -10.37 1.87 6.67
CA ALA A 81 -9.65 2.74 7.60
C ALA A 81 -10.43 4.03 7.89
N TRP A 82 -10.95 4.68 6.83
CA TRP A 82 -11.79 5.87 6.97
C TRP A 82 -13.08 5.59 7.74
N GLN A 83 -13.81 4.54 7.38
CA GLN A 83 -15.07 4.18 8.06
C GLN A 83 -14.90 3.89 9.56
N ASN A 84 -13.76 3.33 9.96
CA ASN A 84 -13.48 2.95 11.34
C ASN A 84 -12.69 4.01 12.13
N GLY A 85 -12.56 5.23 11.60
CA GLY A 85 -11.98 6.36 12.32
C GLY A 85 -10.47 6.31 12.48
N CYS A 86 -9.74 5.64 11.58
CA CYS A 86 -8.29 5.66 11.54
C CYS A 86 -7.80 7.12 11.47
N LYS A 87 -6.89 7.50 12.37
CA LYS A 87 -6.38 8.86 12.49
C LYS A 87 -5.44 9.25 11.35
N LYS A 88 -4.65 8.28 10.88
CA LYS A 88 -3.71 8.49 9.78
C LYS A 88 -3.40 7.18 9.06
N LEU A 89 -3.42 7.24 7.74
CA LEU A 89 -3.00 6.16 6.86
C LEU A 89 -1.82 6.63 6.01
N LEU A 90 -0.75 5.84 5.99
CA LEU A 90 0.36 5.98 5.07
C LEU A 90 0.25 4.92 3.98
N PHE A 91 -0.01 5.35 2.75
CA PHE A 91 0.05 4.51 1.57
C PHE A 91 1.42 4.66 0.89
N LEU A 92 2.08 3.54 0.65
CA LEU A 92 3.36 3.52 -0.04
C LEU A 92 3.12 3.43 -1.54
N GLY A 93 3.25 4.56 -2.23
CA GLY A 93 3.15 4.63 -3.67
C GLY A 93 4.38 4.07 -4.39
N SER A 94 4.52 4.41 -5.67
CA SER A 94 5.64 4.02 -6.52
C SER A 94 6.30 5.23 -7.16
N SER A 95 7.63 5.21 -7.33
CA SER A 95 8.34 6.20 -8.13
C SER A 95 7.95 6.17 -9.60
N CYS A 96 7.32 5.09 -10.07
CA CYS A 96 6.83 4.96 -11.44
C CYS A 96 5.67 5.91 -11.80
N ILE A 97 5.11 6.62 -10.82
CA ILE A 97 4.12 7.68 -11.08
C ILE A 97 4.75 8.98 -11.62
N TYR A 98 6.06 9.11 -11.53
CA TYR A 98 6.79 10.26 -12.07
C TYR A 98 7.15 10.06 -13.54
N PRO A 99 7.34 11.17 -14.29
CA PRO A 99 7.75 11.10 -15.70
C PRO A 99 9.06 10.34 -15.88
N ARG A 100 9.17 9.58 -16.96
CA ARG A 100 10.39 8.85 -17.35
C ARG A 100 11.65 9.72 -17.37
N LEU A 101 11.51 10.96 -17.82
CA LEU A 101 12.61 11.92 -17.93
C LEU A 101 12.61 12.95 -16.79
N ALA A 102 12.03 12.62 -15.64
CA ALA A 102 12.06 13.49 -14.47
C ALA A 102 13.50 13.78 -14.02
N PRO A 103 13.79 15.02 -13.57
CA PRO A 103 15.11 15.37 -13.05
C PRO A 103 15.46 14.52 -11.81
N GLN A 104 16.76 14.36 -11.55
CA GLN A 104 17.27 13.63 -10.41
C GLN A 104 18.05 14.58 -9.47
N PRO A 105 17.68 14.64 -8.17
CA PRO A 105 16.57 13.95 -7.50
C PRO A 105 15.20 14.47 -7.98
N MET A 106 14.21 13.57 -8.00
CA MET A 106 12.83 13.91 -8.47
C MET A 106 12.09 14.77 -7.44
N PRO A 107 11.75 16.04 -7.75
CA PRO A 107 10.88 16.84 -6.89
C PRO A 107 9.42 16.48 -7.12
N GLU A 108 8.57 16.62 -6.10
CA GLU A 108 7.13 16.36 -6.21
C GLU A 108 6.45 17.19 -7.32
N SER A 109 6.96 18.38 -7.59
CA SER A 109 6.43 19.28 -8.63
C SER A 109 6.51 18.74 -10.06
N CYS A 110 7.32 17.68 -10.32
CA CYS A 110 7.36 17.07 -11.63
C CYS A 110 6.31 15.96 -11.84
N LEU A 111 5.47 15.68 -10.84
CA LEU A 111 4.36 14.75 -11.00
C LEU A 111 3.40 15.24 -12.09
N LEU A 112 2.99 14.36 -12.99
CA LEU A 112 2.09 14.64 -14.12
C LEU A 112 2.61 15.65 -15.17
N THR A 113 3.90 15.94 -15.20
CA THR A 113 4.49 16.89 -16.15
C THR A 113 5.04 16.28 -17.44
N GLY A 114 4.98 14.95 -17.57
CA GLY A 114 5.49 14.25 -18.74
C GLY A 114 5.03 12.81 -18.83
N GLU A 115 5.50 12.11 -19.86
CA GLU A 115 5.16 10.71 -20.12
C GLU A 115 5.77 9.78 -19.07
N LEU A 116 4.99 8.78 -18.67
CA LEU A 116 5.43 7.69 -17.79
C LEU A 116 6.31 6.69 -18.56
N GLU A 117 7.03 5.84 -17.84
CA GLU A 117 7.64 4.64 -18.43
C GLU A 117 6.57 3.75 -19.07
N LYS A 118 6.97 3.10 -20.21
CA LYS A 118 6.09 2.19 -20.94
C LYS A 118 6.07 0.80 -20.33
#